data_20e7ae3ea5f6ca87d89a7480e92e9417
#
_entry.id   20e7ae3ea5f6ca87d89a7480e92e9417
#
_cell.length_a   1.000
_cell.length_b   1.000
_cell.length_c   1.000
_cell.angle_alpha   90.00
_cell.angle_beta   90.00
_cell.angle_gamma   90.00
#
_symmetry.space_group_name_H-M   'P 1'
#
loop_
_entity.id
_entity.type
_entity.pdbx_description
1 polymer ?
#
loop_
_entity_poly.entity_id
_entity_poly.type
_entity_poly.pdbx_seq_one_letter_code
_entity_poly.pdbx_strand_id
1 'polypeptide(L)'
;MKKFIVLILALNMYLGVSAQFTPGDTLKYRISLKDKAATDYSLQKPEKYLSKKSIERRKKQGLPIDSTDLPVCRTYVDAIRKTGVHVLVTGKWDNFVTVSCNDSTLISEIAQLPFVRSTERVWKGITQRAFQRDSLINKPLRTDSLYGPAITQAAMSRVDLLHDAGFKGQGMTIAVIDAGFHNVDKIDAMKNIRILGVRDFVNPEADIYAESSHGMSVLSCM
;
A
#
# COMPACT_ATOMS: atom_id res chain seq x y z
N MET A 1 17.00 29.93 52.97
CA MET A 1 17.06 28.59 52.39
C MET A 1 15.82 28.19 51.53
N LYS A 2 14.83 29.06 51.32
CA LYS A 2 13.60 28.72 50.50
C LYS A 2 13.65 29.17 49.04
N LYS A 3 14.69 29.86 48.59
CA LYS A 3 14.76 30.38 47.21
C LYS A 3 15.59 29.45 46.24
N PHE A 4 16.30 28.45 46.74
CA PHE A 4 17.12 27.57 45.93
C PHE A 4 16.35 26.33 45.44
N ILE A 5 15.26 25.94 46.05
CA ILE A 5 14.45 24.75 45.69
C ILE A 5 13.54 25.00 44.48
N VAL A 6 13.15 26.25 44.22
CA VAL A 6 12.26 26.61 43.09
C VAL A 6 13.00 26.59 41.74
N LEU A 7 14.32 26.83 41.75
CA LEU A 7 15.12 26.82 40.50
C LEU A 7 15.42 25.42 39.96
N ILE A 8 15.45 24.42 40.84
CA ILE A 8 15.70 23.00 40.42
C ILE A 8 14.43 22.36 39.85
N LEU A 9 13.25 22.78 40.28
CA LEU A 9 11.98 22.27 39.74
C LEU A 9 11.63 22.85 38.37
N ALA A 10 12.10 24.04 38.03
CA ALA A 10 11.86 24.68 36.74
C ALA A 10 12.77 24.11 35.62
N LEU A 11 13.90 23.47 35.97
CA LEU A 11 14.85 22.90 34.97
C LEU A 11 14.45 21.51 34.51
N ASN A 12 13.52 20.83 35.19
CA ASN A 12 13.06 19.49 34.81
C ASN A 12 11.85 19.47 33.86
N MET A 13 11.27 20.61 33.49
CA MET A 13 10.12 20.69 32.57
C MET A 13 10.51 20.89 31.10
N TYR A 14 11.80 20.92 30.76
CA TYR A 14 12.28 21.08 29.37
C TYR A 14 13.02 19.87 28.82
N LEU A 15 12.87 18.70 29.42
CA LEU A 15 13.21 17.45 28.73
C LEU A 15 12.04 17.11 27.82
N GLY A 16 11.97 17.80 26.68
CA GLY A 16 11.19 17.34 25.55
C GLY A 16 11.54 15.88 25.30
N VAL A 17 10.57 15.00 25.38
CA VAL A 17 10.71 13.60 24.95
C VAL A 17 10.98 13.63 23.46
N SER A 18 12.24 13.86 23.08
CA SER A 18 12.74 13.47 21.77
C SER A 18 12.57 11.96 21.72
N ALA A 19 11.61 11.47 20.95
CA ALA A 19 11.47 10.06 20.68
C ALA A 19 12.84 9.59 20.14
N GLN A 20 13.64 8.95 21.01
CA GLN A 20 14.96 8.46 20.65
C GLN A 20 14.76 7.41 19.57
N PHE A 21 15.40 7.66 18.43
CA PHE A 21 15.55 6.67 17.36
C PHE A 21 16.37 5.49 17.92
N THR A 22 15.78 4.32 17.97
CA THR A 22 16.48 3.09 18.36
C THR A 22 17.28 2.60 17.15
N PRO A 23 18.62 2.36 17.28
CA PRO A 23 19.39 1.75 16.21
C PRO A 23 18.73 0.42 15.81
N GLY A 24 18.31 0.31 14.54
CA GLY A 24 17.57 -0.85 14.02
C GLY A 24 16.14 -0.52 13.53
N ASP A 25 15.59 0.63 13.89
CA ASP A 25 14.33 1.07 13.33
C ASP A 25 14.48 1.44 11.85
N THR A 26 13.76 0.75 10.98
CA THR A 26 13.73 1.09 9.55
C THR A 26 12.81 2.29 9.34
N LEU A 27 13.32 3.34 8.69
CA LEU A 27 12.54 4.49 8.25
C LEU A 27 12.15 4.30 6.78
N LYS A 28 10.93 4.73 6.41
CA LYS A 28 10.51 4.73 5.00
C LYS A 28 10.19 6.15 4.56
N TYR A 29 10.72 6.51 3.39
CA TYR A 29 10.55 7.83 2.80
C TYR A 29 9.97 7.72 1.40
N ARG A 30 9.07 8.64 1.07
CA ARG A 30 8.61 8.90 -0.28
C ARG A 30 9.49 9.99 -0.89
N ILE A 31 10.10 9.70 -2.02
CA ILE A 31 10.92 10.60 -2.81
C ILE A 31 10.09 11.00 -4.04
N SER A 32 9.56 12.21 -4.07
CA SER A 32 8.82 12.73 -5.21
C SER A 32 9.79 13.29 -6.25
N LEU A 33 9.56 12.93 -7.51
CA LEU A 33 10.43 13.31 -8.63
C LEU A 33 9.81 14.48 -9.42
N LYS A 34 10.66 15.31 -10.02
CA LYS A 34 10.23 16.50 -10.78
C LYS A 34 9.59 16.15 -12.12
N ASP A 35 10.17 15.20 -12.82
CA ASP A 35 9.81 14.84 -14.18
C ASP A 35 10.13 13.38 -14.52
N LYS A 36 9.91 13.01 -15.77
CA LYS A 36 10.27 11.73 -16.38
C LYS A 36 11.13 11.93 -17.63
N ALA A 37 11.90 13.01 -17.68
CA ALA A 37 12.63 13.43 -18.89
C ALA A 37 13.67 12.40 -19.34
N ALA A 38 14.28 11.67 -18.41
CA ALA A 38 15.29 10.65 -18.70
C ALA A 38 14.68 9.24 -18.87
N THR A 39 13.40 9.12 -19.29
CA THR A 39 12.77 7.83 -19.53
C THR A 39 13.21 7.21 -20.84
N ASP A 40 13.39 5.88 -20.85
CA ASP A 40 13.67 5.08 -22.07
C ASP A 40 12.39 4.76 -22.87
N TYR A 41 11.23 5.22 -22.42
CA TYR A 41 9.94 4.92 -23.01
C TYR A 41 9.37 6.10 -23.79
N SER A 42 8.59 5.78 -24.84
CA SER A 42 7.90 6.76 -25.68
C SER A 42 6.41 6.57 -25.65
N LEU A 43 5.65 7.65 -25.62
CA LEU A 43 4.17 7.63 -25.69
C LEU A 43 3.64 6.99 -26.98
N GLN A 44 4.44 7.00 -28.06
CA GLN A 44 4.10 6.37 -29.34
C GLN A 44 4.22 4.84 -29.33
N LYS A 45 4.84 4.26 -28.27
CA LYS A 45 5.04 2.81 -28.13
C LYS A 45 4.54 2.34 -26.76
N PRO A 46 3.24 2.51 -26.44
CA PRO A 46 2.69 2.20 -25.12
C PRO A 46 2.76 0.70 -24.77
N GLU A 47 2.82 -0.19 -25.75
CA GLU A 47 2.96 -1.63 -25.56
C GLU A 47 4.27 -2.02 -24.85
N LYS A 48 5.25 -1.12 -24.77
CA LYS A 48 6.51 -1.34 -24.06
C LYS A 48 6.38 -1.24 -22.54
N TYR A 49 5.32 -0.57 -22.03
CA TYR A 49 5.13 -0.32 -20.59
C TYR A 49 3.67 -0.48 -20.10
N LEU A 50 2.71 -0.63 -21.00
CA LEU A 50 1.32 -0.94 -20.67
C LEU A 50 0.95 -2.33 -21.21
N SER A 51 0.13 -3.07 -20.44
CA SER A 51 -0.44 -4.32 -20.93
C SER A 51 -1.44 -4.07 -22.08
N LYS A 52 -1.58 -5.02 -22.98
CA LYS A 52 -2.58 -5.01 -24.04
C LYS A 52 -3.98 -4.71 -23.50
N LYS A 53 -4.36 -5.37 -22.40
CA LYS A 53 -5.65 -5.14 -21.71
C LYS A 53 -5.82 -3.69 -21.22
N SER A 54 -4.76 -3.05 -20.72
CA SER A 54 -4.79 -1.63 -20.30
C SER A 54 -4.97 -0.69 -21.48
N ILE A 55 -4.30 -0.94 -22.59
CA ILE A 55 -4.41 -0.15 -23.82
C ILE A 55 -5.84 -0.25 -24.38
N GLU A 56 -6.36 -1.47 -24.52
CA GLU A 56 -7.73 -1.73 -25.02
C GLU A 56 -8.80 -1.07 -24.14
N ARG A 57 -8.65 -1.17 -22.80
CA ARG A 57 -9.57 -0.51 -21.86
C ARG A 57 -9.58 1.00 -22.05
N ARG A 58 -8.41 1.66 -22.14
CA ARG A 58 -8.32 3.10 -22.37
C ARG A 58 -8.96 3.50 -23.69
N LYS A 59 -8.68 2.75 -24.76
CA LYS A 59 -9.30 2.97 -26.07
C LYS A 59 -10.83 2.88 -25.98
N LYS A 60 -11.36 1.85 -25.31
CA LYS A 60 -12.81 1.67 -25.11
C LYS A 60 -13.45 2.81 -24.30
N GLN A 61 -12.71 3.38 -23.34
CA GLN A 61 -13.17 4.46 -22.48
C GLN A 61 -12.87 5.87 -23.03
N GLY A 62 -12.22 5.98 -24.19
CA GLY A 62 -11.80 7.28 -24.75
C GLY A 62 -10.72 7.98 -23.93
N LEU A 63 -9.95 7.26 -23.11
CA LEU A 63 -8.91 7.83 -22.27
C LEU A 63 -7.57 7.87 -23.02
N PRO A 64 -6.92 9.04 -23.13
CA PRO A 64 -5.61 9.14 -23.76
C PRO A 64 -4.52 8.46 -22.93
N ILE A 65 -3.45 8.06 -23.58
CA ILE A 65 -2.20 7.65 -22.94
C ILE A 65 -1.32 8.89 -22.90
N ASP A 66 -0.86 9.27 -21.71
CA ASP A 66 -0.08 10.48 -21.49
C ASP A 66 1.19 10.24 -20.65
N SER A 67 1.90 11.31 -20.31
CA SER A 67 3.16 11.23 -19.56
C SER A 67 3.03 10.62 -18.16
N THR A 68 1.82 10.62 -17.57
CA THR A 68 1.59 10.00 -16.26
C THR A 68 1.67 8.47 -16.33
N ASP A 69 1.37 7.89 -17.51
CA ASP A 69 1.46 6.46 -17.75
C ASP A 69 2.89 5.93 -17.92
N LEU A 70 3.83 6.80 -18.29
CA LEU A 70 5.23 6.42 -18.41
C LEU A 70 5.77 5.91 -17.06
N PRO A 71 6.59 4.86 -17.06
CA PRO A 71 7.28 4.41 -15.84
C PRO A 71 8.17 5.51 -15.26
N VAL A 72 8.47 5.41 -13.98
CA VAL A 72 9.51 6.23 -13.33
C VAL A 72 10.84 5.99 -14.03
N CYS A 73 11.62 7.04 -14.27
CA CYS A 73 12.90 6.93 -14.94
C CYS A 73 13.85 5.98 -14.23
N ARG A 74 14.29 4.95 -14.92
CA ARG A 74 15.21 3.94 -14.36
C ARG A 74 16.51 4.56 -13.88
N THR A 75 17.07 5.51 -14.64
CA THR A 75 18.29 6.23 -14.25
C THR A 75 18.14 6.98 -12.94
N TYR A 76 16.96 7.55 -12.64
CA TYR A 76 16.68 8.22 -11.38
C TYR A 76 16.58 7.22 -10.22
N VAL A 77 15.89 6.09 -10.44
CA VAL A 77 15.79 5.01 -9.45
C VAL A 77 17.17 4.43 -9.12
N ASP A 78 18.01 4.23 -10.15
CA ASP A 78 19.37 3.69 -9.97
C ASP A 78 20.29 4.70 -9.25
N ALA A 79 20.14 6.01 -9.52
CA ALA A 79 20.87 7.04 -8.79
C ALA A 79 20.46 7.10 -7.31
N ILE A 80 19.17 6.99 -7.01
CA ILE A 80 18.67 6.89 -5.62
C ILE A 80 19.22 5.63 -4.95
N ARG A 81 19.21 4.48 -5.62
CA ARG A 81 19.74 3.23 -5.06
C ARG A 81 21.23 3.30 -4.75
N LYS A 82 22.00 4.02 -5.55
CA LYS A 82 23.45 4.20 -5.35
C LYS A 82 23.81 4.98 -4.07
N THR A 83 22.89 5.73 -3.47
CA THR A 83 23.12 6.36 -2.15
C THR A 83 23.10 5.37 -1.00
N GLY A 84 22.78 4.08 -1.23
CA GLY A 84 22.79 3.04 -0.21
C GLY A 84 21.41 2.75 0.41
N VAL A 85 20.35 3.41 -0.03
CA VAL A 85 18.98 3.14 0.42
C VAL A 85 18.40 1.92 -0.30
N HIS A 86 17.48 1.21 0.37
CA HIS A 86 16.72 0.14 -0.26
C HIS A 86 15.46 0.70 -0.93
N VAL A 87 15.32 0.48 -2.24
CA VAL A 87 14.14 0.89 -3.00
C VAL A 87 13.03 -0.15 -2.85
N LEU A 88 11.88 0.27 -2.29
CA LEU A 88 10.73 -0.58 -2.02
C LEU A 88 9.76 -0.62 -3.20
N VAL A 89 9.32 0.56 -3.67
CA VAL A 89 8.31 0.69 -4.72
C VAL A 89 8.48 1.98 -5.51
N THR A 90 8.02 1.97 -6.76
CA THR A 90 7.91 3.15 -7.61
C THR A 90 6.46 3.38 -8.01
N GLY A 91 6.01 4.63 -7.95
CA GLY A 91 4.67 5.03 -8.35
C GLY A 91 4.70 5.90 -9.62
N LYS A 92 4.20 5.36 -10.73
CA LYS A 92 4.31 6.04 -12.02
C LYS A 92 3.42 7.27 -12.16
N TRP A 93 2.19 7.24 -11.63
CA TRP A 93 1.25 8.34 -11.82
C TRP A 93 1.64 9.59 -11.04
N ASP A 94 2.02 9.43 -9.76
CA ASP A 94 2.50 10.52 -8.91
C ASP A 94 4.02 10.73 -9.01
N ASN A 95 4.70 9.95 -9.84
CA ASN A 95 6.14 10.03 -10.11
C ASN A 95 7.00 10.05 -8.85
N PHE A 96 6.96 8.97 -8.08
CA PHE A 96 7.69 8.84 -6.83
C PHE A 96 8.44 7.50 -6.71
N VAL A 97 9.38 7.48 -5.79
CA VAL A 97 10.10 6.29 -5.32
C VAL A 97 9.95 6.21 -3.81
N THR A 98 9.55 5.06 -3.27
CA THR A 98 9.59 4.82 -1.82
C THR A 98 10.83 4.03 -1.49
N VAL A 99 11.56 4.50 -0.49
CA VAL A 99 12.79 3.87 -0.02
C VAL A 99 12.71 3.55 1.46
N SER A 100 13.51 2.57 1.90
CA SER A 100 13.78 2.35 3.32
C SER A 100 15.27 2.54 3.61
N CYS A 101 15.58 3.07 4.79
CA CYS A 101 16.93 3.23 5.29
C CYS A 101 16.94 3.25 6.82
N ASN A 102 18.09 2.95 7.40
CA ASN A 102 18.33 3.05 8.83
C ASN A 102 19.08 4.36 9.20
N ASP A 103 19.50 5.11 8.17
CA ASP A 103 20.23 6.37 8.31
C ASP A 103 19.52 7.47 7.53
N SER A 104 19.02 8.48 8.27
CA SER A 104 18.31 9.62 7.67
C SER A 104 19.25 10.59 6.93
N THR A 105 20.57 10.51 7.10
CA THR A 105 21.54 11.37 6.38
C THR A 105 21.52 11.08 4.89
N LEU A 106 21.28 9.81 4.49
CA LEU A 106 21.15 9.40 3.11
C LEU A 106 19.98 10.11 2.40
N ILE A 107 18.92 10.47 3.15
CA ILE A 107 17.80 11.20 2.60
C ILE A 107 18.17 12.65 2.26
N SER A 108 19.07 13.25 3.03
CA SER A 108 19.59 14.58 2.75
C SER A 108 20.44 14.59 1.47
N GLU A 109 21.20 13.54 1.21
CA GLU A 109 21.93 13.36 -0.06
C GLU A 109 20.95 13.20 -1.24
N ILE A 110 19.94 12.36 -1.10
CA ILE A 110 18.89 12.16 -2.11
C ILE A 110 18.18 13.48 -2.42
N ALA A 111 17.88 14.30 -1.41
CA ALA A 111 17.21 15.58 -1.58
C ALA A 111 18.01 16.57 -2.44
N GLN A 112 19.34 16.42 -2.54
CA GLN A 112 20.21 17.26 -3.38
C GLN A 112 20.26 16.82 -4.87
N LEU A 113 19.70 15.63 -5.19
CA LEU A 113 19.69 15.16 -6.57
C LEU A 113 18.83 16.09 -7.44
N PRO A 114 19.28 16.50 -8.64
CA PRO A 114 18.63 17.56 -9.42
C PRO A 114 17.19 17.22 -9.85
N PHE A 115 16.88 15.94 -9.97
CA PHE A 115 15.56 15.43 -10.38
C PHE A 115 14.62 15.17 -9.20
N VAL A 116 15.05 15.35 -7.94
CA VAL A 116 14.21 15.19 -6.76
C VAL A 116 13.45 16.50 -6.48
N ARG A 117 12.14 16.40 -6.26
CA ARG A 117 11.25 17.50 -5.90
C ARG A 117 11.17 17.67 -4.39
N SER A 118 10.90 16.59 -3.68
CA SER A 118 10.75 16.57 -2.22
C SER A 118 10.98 15.17 -1.66
N THR A 119 11.30 15.13 -0.37
CA THR A 119 11.41 13.90 0.41
C THR A 119 10.46 14.01 1.60
N GLU A 120 9.70 12.94 1.87
CA GLU A 120 8.72 12.89 2.95
C GLU A 120 8.86 11.57 3.70
N ARG A 121 8.92 11.61 5.03
CA ARG A 121 8.88 10.41 5.83
C ARG A 121 7.45 9.88 5.92
N VAL A 122 7.22 8.71 5.35
CA VAL A 122 5.89 8.09 5.30
C VAL A 122 5.68 7.01 6.37
N TRP A 123 6.77 6.51 6.97
CA TRP A 123 6.67 5.50 8.02
C TRP A 123 7.88 5.50 8.93
N LYS A 124 7.62 5.25 10.23
CA LYS A 124 8.62 4.96 11.25
C LYS A 124 8.23 3.65 11.92
N GLY A 125 9.14 2.68 11.96
CA GLY A 125 8.90 1.37 12.54
C GLY A 125 8.23 1.45 13.90
N ILE A 126 7.12 0.74 14.05
CA ILE A 126 6.44 0.56 15.33
C ILE A 126 6.54 -0.93 15.63
N THR A 127 7.02 -1.26 16.80
CA THR A 127 6.98 -2.63 17.32
C THR A 127 5.53 -3.13 17.24
N GLN A 128 5.34 -4.30 16.63
CA GLN A 128 4.03 -4.90 16.41
C GLN A 128 3.20 -4.91 17.71
N ARG A 129 2.07 -4.22 17.71
CA ARG A 129 1.02 -4.48 18.70
C ARG A 129 0.25 -5.70 18.21
N ALA A 130 0.27 -6.75 19.02
CA ALA A 130 -0.59 -7.91 18.81
C ALA A 130 -2.06 -7.46 18.74
N PHE A 131 -2.71 -7.75 17.62
CA PHE A 131 -4.15 -7.52 17.46
C PHE A 131 -4.91 -8.51 18.37
N GLN A 132 -5.62 -8.00 19.37
CA GLN A 132 -6.57 -8.76 20.12
C GLN A 132 -7.84 -8.98 19.27
N ARG A 133 -8.20 -10.23 19.11
CA ARG A 133 -9.33 -10.66 18.29
C ARG A 133 -10.60 -10.51 19.13
N ASP A 134 -11.45 -9.55 18.83
CA ASP A 134 -12.83 -9.53 19.32
C ASP A 134 -13.68 -10.45 18.43
N SER A 135 -14.08 -11.58 18.98
CA SER A 135 -15.01 -12.49 18.32
C SER A 135 -16.45 -12.03 18.57
N LEU A 136 -16.97 -11.22 17.66
CA LEU A 136 -18.41 -10.95 17.64
C LEU A 136 -19.12 -12.08 16.87
N ILE A 137 -19.75 -12.97 17.61
CA ILE A 137 -20.64 -14.00 17.02
C ILE A 137 -21.96 -13.31 16.70
N ASN A 138 -22.12 -12.85 15.47
CA ASN A 138 -23.41 -12.40 14.97
C ASN A 138 -24.26 -13.60 14.56
N LYS A 139 -25.41 -13.75 15.22
CA LYS A 139 -26.41 -14.75 14.86
C LYS A 139 -27.06 -14.33 13.52
N PRO A 140 -27.08 -15.19 12.48
CA PRO A 140 -27.66 -14.82 11.20
C PRO A 140 -29.16 -14.58 11.34
N LEU A 141 -29.64 -13.45 10.82
CA LEU A 141 -31.05 -13.05 10.85
C LEU A 141 -31.90 -13.76 9.78
N ARG A 142 -31.24 -14.23 8.72
CA ARG A 142 -31.90 -14.86 7.56
C ARG A 142 -30.90 -15.74 6.83
N THR A 143 -31.35 -16.84 6.23
CA THR A 143 -30.54 -17.73 5.40
C THR A 143 -31.19 -17.90 4.02
N ASP A 144 -30.37 -18.01 3.00
CA ASP A 144 -30.74 -18.25 1.62
C ASP A 144 -29.81 -19.31 1.03
N SER A 145 -30.25 -20.04 0.00
CA SER A 145 -29.48 -21.14 -0.60
C SER A 145 -28.19 -20.66 -1.30
N LEU A 146 -28.19 -19.45 -1.85
CA LEU A 146 -27.04 -18.88 -2.56
C LEU A 146 -26.17 -18.02 -1.66
N TYR A 147 -26.79 -17.14 -0.86
CA TYR A 147 -26.09 -16.15 -0.05
C TYR A 147 -25.95 -16.58 1.43
N GLY A 148 -26.63 -17.63 1.85
CA GLY A 148 -26.64 -18.05 3.25
C GLY A 148 -26.98 -16.90 4.21
N PRO A 149 -26.20 -16.68 5.28
CA PRO A 149 -26.41 -15.57 6.22
C PRO A 149 -26.21 -14.17 5.61
N ALA A 150 -25.54 -14.07 4.45
CA ALA A 150 -25.23 -12.79 3.80
C ALA A 150 -26.38 -12.24 2.93
N ILE A 151 -27.53 -12.94 2.87
CA ILE A 151 -28.67 -12.52 2.04
C ILE A 151 -29.15 -11.09 2.36
N THR A 152 -29.09 -10.68 3.62
CA THR A 152 -29.52 -9.34 4.04
C THR A 152 -28.60 -8.26 3.42
N GLN A 153 -27.29 -8.46 3.40
CA GLN A 153 -26.32 -7.55 2.80
C GLN A 153 -26.48 -7.51 1.28
N ALA A 154 -26.64 -8.66 0.63
CA ALA A 154 -26.86 -8.77 -0.80
C ALA A 154 -28.14 -8.05 -1.23
N ALA A 155 -29.25 -8.29 -0.55
CA ALA A 155 -30.54 -7.66 -0.83
C ALA A 155 -30.55 -6.15 -0.55
N MET A 156 -29.84 -5.70 0.48
CA MET A 156 -29.73 -4.27 0.83
C MET A 156 -29.01 -3.46 -0.25
N SER A 157 -28.00 -4.04 -0.90
CA SER A 157 -27.28 -3.43 -2.03
C SER A 157 -27.87 -3.80 -3.40
N ARG A 158 -28.93 -4.61 -3.45
CA ARG A 158 -29.59 -5.09 -4.69
C ARG A 158 -28.66 -5.90 -5.60
N VAL A 159 -27.61 -6.49 -5.05
CA VAL A 159 -26.67 -7.37 -5.77
C VAL A 159 -27.36 -8.67 -6.20
N ASP A 160 -28.31 -9.15 -5.43
CA ASP A 160 -29.16 -10.28 -5.75
C ASP A 160 -29.81 -10.14 -7.13
N LEU A 161 -30.38 -8.97 -7.45
CA LEU A 161 -31.00 -8.70 -8.75
C LEU A 161 -29.98 -8.68 -9.90
N LEU A 162 -28.76 -8.20 -9.66
CA LEU A 162 -27.70 -8.23 -10.66
C LEU A 162 -27.27 -9.68 -10.93
N HIS A 163 -27.16 -10.50 -9.91
CA HIS A 163 -26.81 -11.91 -10.04
C HIS A 163 -27.91 -12.70 -10.77
N ASP A 164 -29.18 -12.42 -10.50
CA ASP A 164 -30.34 -13.01 -11.21
C ASP A 164 -30.35 -12.60 -12.68
N ALA A 165 -29.93 -11.38 -13.00
CA ALA A 165 -29.75 -10.90 -14.37
C ALA A 165 -28.46 -11.44 -15.05
N GLY A 166 -27.67 -12.29 -14.37
CA GLY A 166 -26.47 -12.94 -14.91
C GLY A 166 -25.17 -12.14 -14.74
N PHE A 167 -25.21 -10.97 -14.11
CA PHE A 167 -24.00 -10.16 -13.86
C PHE A 167 -23.30 -10.62 -12.58
N LYS A 168 -22.37 -11.55 -12.71
CA LYS A 168 -21.59 -12.16 -11.60
C LYS A 168 -20.10 -11.86 -11.65
N GLY A 169 -19.70 -10.81 -12.37
CA GLY A 169 -18.30 -10.37 -12.45
C GLY A 169 -17.38 -11.20 -13.35
N GLN A 170 -17.94 -12.07 -14.21
CA GLN A 170 -17.12 -12.92 -15.10
C GLN A 170 -16.14 -12.07 -15.94
N GLY A 171 -14.86 -12.47 -15.96
CA GLY A 171 -13.81 -11.76 -16.69
C GLY A 171 -13.30 -10.48 -16.03
N MET A 172 -13.87 -10.09 -14.88
CA MET A 172 -13.38 -8.96 -14.11
C MET A 172 -12.16 -9.37 -13.26
N THR A 173 -11.27 -8.41 -13.05
CA THR A 173 -10.14 -8.55 -12.12
C THR A 173 -10.29 -7.51 -11.04
N ILE A 174 -10.27 -7.93 -9.79
CA ILE A 174 -10.39 -7.08 -8.60
C ILE A 174 -9.05 -7.03 -7.90
N ALA A 175 -8.60 -5.84 -7.52
CA ALA A 175 -7.49 -5.66 -6.61
C ALA A 175 -8.04 -5.35 -5.22
N VAL A 176 -7.73 -6.19 -4.24
CA VAL A 176 -8.03 -5.93 -2.83
C VAL A 176 -6.76 -5.43 -2.17
N ILE A 177 -6.82 -4.24 -1.57
CA ILE A 177 -5.68 -3.60 -0.90
C ILE A 177 -6.03 -3.48 0.57
N ASP A 178 -5.31 -4.25 1.41
CA ASP A 178 -5.63 -4.37 2.83
C ASP A 178 -4.36 -4.65 3.66
N ALA A 179 -4.53 -4.79 4.97
CA ALA A 179 -3.45 -4.98 5.95
C ALA A 179 -2.88 -6.41 5.98
N GLY A 180 -3.46 -7.35 5.27
CA GLY A 180 -3.05 -8.76 5.22
C GLY A 180 -4.22 -9.68 4.86
N PHE A 181 -3.92 -10.92 4.52
CA PHE A 181 -4.88 -11.90 4.01
C PHE A 181 -4.70 -13.25 4.70
N HIS A 182 -4.69 -13.23 6.04
CA HIS A 182 -4.39 -14.39 6.87
C HIS A 182 -5.13 -15.66 6.43
N ASN A 183 -4.37 -16.72 6.14
CA ASN A 183 -4.85 -18.05 5.74
C ASN A 183 -5.76 -18.11 4.50
N VAL A 184 -5.82 -17.08 3.66
CA VAL A 184 -6.61 -17.14 2.40
C VAL A 184 -6.18 -18.29 1.50
N ASP A 185 -4.90 -18.63 1.51
CA ASP A 185 -4.29 -19.75 0.78
C ASP A 185 -4.68 -21.14 1.35
N LYS A 186 -5.24 -21.22 2.56
CA LYS A 186 -5.53 -22.47 3.30
C LYS A 186 -7.01 -22.71 3.56
N ILE A 187 -7.83 -21.66 3.53
CA ILE A 187 -9.26 -21.76 3.86
C ILE A 187 -10.02 -22.37 2.69
N ASP A 188 -10.74 -23.47 2.93
CA ASP A 188 -11.51 -24.17 1.90
C ASP A 188 -12.53 -23.29 1.18
N ALA A 189 -13.17 -22.37 1.87
CA ALA A 189 -14.12 -21.43 1.28
C ALA A 189 -13.48 -20.50 0.24
N MET A 190 -12.15 -20.29 0.30
CA MET A 190 -11.39 -19.41 -0.60
C MET A 190 -10.71 -20.16 -1.77
N LYS A 191 -10.75 -21.48 -1.79
CA LYS A 191 -10.02 -22.32 -2.78
C LYS A 191 -10.41 -22.06 -4.24
N ASN A 192 -11.61 -21.54 -4.49
CA ASN A 192 -12.09 -21.25 -5.84
C ASN A 192 -11.70 -19.84 -6.33
N ILE A 193 -11.05 -19.02 -5.49
CA ILE A 193 -10.58 -17.70 -5.86
C ILE A 193 -9.34 -17.83 -6.74
N ARG A 194 -9.38 -17.28 -7.94
CA ARG A 194 -8.21 -17.22 -8.83
C ARG A 194 -7.33 -16.05 -8.46
N ILE A 195 -6.33 -16.28 -7.62
CA ILE A 195 -5.33 -15.27 -7.24
C ILE A 195 -4.36 -15.08 -8.41
N LEU A 196 -4.28 -13.87 -8.96
CA LEU A 196 -3.40 -13.53 -10.09
C LEU A 196 -2.03 -13.01 -9.63
N GLY A 197 -1.92 -12.53 -8.41
CA GLY A 197 -0.70 -12.03 -7.80
C GLY A 197 -0.94 -11.47 -6.43
N VAL A 198 0.12 -11.41 -5.64
CA VAL A 198 0.15 -10.87 -4.30
C VAL A 198 1.39 -9.99 -4.13
N ARG A 199 1.31 -8.96 -3.27
CA ARG A 199 2.45 -8.13 -2.94
C ARG A 199 2.22 -7.39 -1.63
N ASP A 200 3.20 -7.44 -0.75
CA ASP A 200 3.30 -6.51 0.37
C ASP A 200 4.08 -5.27 -0.07
N PHE A 201 3.47 -4.09 0.08
CA PHE A 201 4.07 -2.80 -0.26
C PHE A 201 4.76 -2.13 0.94
N VAL A 202 4.57 -2.67 2.14
CA VAL A 202 5.17 -2.17 3.39
C VAL A 202 6.43 -2.95 3.72
N ASN A 203 6.35 -4.27 3.62
CA ASN A 203 7.46 -5.20 3.83
C ASN A 203 7.50 -6.24 2.71
N PRO A 204 8.28 -6.03 1.65
CA PRO A 204 8.32 -6.93 0.49
C PRO A 204 8.69 -8.39 0.78
N GLU A 205 9.33 -8.64 1.92
CA GLU A 205 9.75 -9.97 2.37
C GLU A 205 8.71 -10.66 3.26
N ALA A 206 7.61 -9.97 3.63
CA ALA A 206 6.58 -10.53 4.49
C ALA A 206 5.67 -11.49 3.72
N ASP A 207 5.21 -12.54 4.43
CA ASP A 207 4.15 -13.41 3.95
C ASP A 207 2.78 -12.77 4.24
N ILE A 208 2.10 -12.28 3.22
CA ILE A 208 0.77 -11.65 3.34
C ILE A 208 -0.28 -12.58 3.97
N TYR A 209 -0.08 -13.89 3.87
CA TYR A 209 -0.99 -14.90 4.44
C TYR A 209 -0.74 -15.16 5.93
N ALA A 210 0.37 -14.66 6.48
CA ALA A 210 0.66 -14.67 7.92
C ALA A 210 0.27 -13.36 8.62
N GLU A 211 -0.07 -12.31 7.86
CA GLU A 211 -0.40 -10.98 8.36
C GLU A 211 -1.86 -10.88 8.86
N SER A 212 -2.43 -9.66 8.93
CA SER A 212 -3.77 -9.38 9.42
C SER A 212 -4.87 -10.20 8.74
N SER A 213 -5.88 -10.61 9.50
CA SER A 213 -7.08 -11.29 8.95
C SER A 213 -8.11 -10.32 8.36
N HIS A 214 -7.88 -9.00 8.41
CA HIS A 214 -8.86 -8.02 7.94
C HIS A 214 -9.14 -8.17 6.44
N GLY A 215 -8.11 -8.22 5.60
CA GLY A 215 -8.27 -8.40 4.16
C GLY A 215 -8.90 -9.74 3.77
N MET A 216 -8.68 -10.81 4.55
CA MET A 216 -9.40 -12.07 4.38
C MET A 216 -10.90 -11.88 4.62
N SER A 217 -11.27 -11.15 5.68
CA SER A 217 -12.68 -10.85 5.98
C SER A 217 -13.34 -10.00 4.89
N VAL A 218 -12.63 -8.99 4.36
CA VAL A 218 -13.10 -8.18 3.22
C VAL A 218 -13.29 -9.05 1.98
N LEU A 219 -12.31 -9.90 1.65
CA LEU A 219 -12.36 -10.79 0.49
C LEU A 219 -13.51 -11.80 0.59
N SER A 220 -13.87 -12.24 1.79
CA SER A 220 -14.99 -13.17 2.00
C SER A 220 -16.37 -12.57 1.70
N CYS A 221 -16.46 -11.26 1.55
CA CYS A 221 -17.70 -10.56 1.21
C CYS A 221 -17.90 -10.36 -0.31
N MET A 222 -16.93 -10.79 -1.14
CA MET A 222 -16.91 -10.65 -2.60
C MET A 222 -17.25 -11.96 -3.30
#